data_86ea8d6109bd6ea653d541bfc3908418
#
_entry.id   86ea8d6109bd6ea653d541bfc3908418
#
_cell.length_a   1.000
_cell.length_b   1.000
_cell.length_c   1.000
_cell.angle_alpha   90.00
_cell.angle_beta   90.00
_cell.angle_gamma   90.00
#
_symmetry.space_group_name_H-M   'P 1'
#
loop_
_entity.id
_entity.type
_entity.pdbx_description
1 polymer ?
#
loop_
_entity_poly.entity_id
_entity_poly.type
_entity_poly.pdbx_seq_one_letter_code
_entity_poly.pdbx_strand_id
1 'polypeptide(L)'
;DLGTHISSIEEAYDEVDKVRYDRFNKLVDDKFTDDKLLQLLDNFDNRTDGEISQMVTDNADIPTIFEYVLGIIWYKASGRRGKVLDYLKLSLDANLLPITHAAGGEADIVYEYKQTMDYPEHSLLLEATLADSTNQRRMEMEPVSRHLGNHLLRTGNKNSYCVFATSFLHINVIGDFRMRKMIMYCDPQDPDRYVSDLKIMPLCTNDLRCIVEHKISYSKLYKHFCKAHDAQEMHPQKWYDDYVSIENSNLY
;
A
#
# COMPACT_ATOMS: atom_id res chain seq x y z
N ASP A 1 -13.95 24.33 21.26
CA ASP A 1 -14.21 25.63 20.60
C ASP A 1 -13.11 25.87 19.57
N LEU A 2 -13.44 25.69 18.28
CA LEU A 2 -12.48 25.80 17.17
C LEU A 2 -12.21 27.27 16.78
N GLY A 3 -12.87 28.23 17.45
CA GLY A 3 -12.72 29.66 17.17
C GLY A 3 -13.28 30.10 15.80
N THR A 4 -13.90 29.20 15.06
CA THR A 4 -14.48 29.42 13.74
C THR A 4 -16.01 29.45 13.81
N HIS A 5 -16.62 30.32 13.04
CA HIS A 5 -18.07 30.35 12.89
C HIS A 5 -18.49 29.28 11.87
N ILE A 6 -19.05 28.17 12.35
CA ILE A 6 -19.49 27.05 11.52
C ILE A 6 -20.96 27.27 11.17
N SER A 7 -21.28 27.32 9.87
CA SER A 7 -22.62 27.60 9.35
C SER A 7 -23.36 26.34 8.86
N SER A 8 -22.64 25.24 8.62
CA SER A 8 -23.23 23.97 8.18
C SER A 8 -22.54 22.76 8.80
N ILE A 9 -23.20 21.60 8.77
CA ILE A 9 -22.61 20.31 9.20
C ILE A 9 -21.41 19.95 8.31
N GLU A 10 -21.47 20.24 7.02
CA GLU A 10 -20.39 20.00 6.06
C GLU A 10 -19.14 20.82 6.40
N GLU A 11 -19.30 22.11 6.70
CA GLU A 11 -18.19 22.96 7.18
C GLU A 11 -17.58 22.43 8.49
N ALA A 12 -18.43 21.87 9.38
CA ALA A 12 -17.93 21.24 10.62
C ALA A 12 -17.06 20.03 10.33
N TYR A 13 -17.46 19.16 9.40
CA TYR A 13 -16.67 18.00 8.98
C TYR A 13 -15.37 18.41 8.32
N ASP A 14 -15.39 19.38 7.42
CA ASP A 14 -14.19 19.86 6.73
C ASP A 14 -13.18 20.46 7.72
N GLU A 15 -13.65 21.23 8.71
CA GLU A 15 -12.75 21.81 9.71
C GLU A 15 -12.17 20.75 10.66
N VAL A 16 -12.96 19.74 11.07
CA VAL A 16 -12.47 18.60 11.86
C VAL A 16 -11.44 17.80 11.08
N ASP A 17 -11.71 17.49 9.81
CA ASP A 17 -10.77 16.80 8.93
C ASP A 17 -9.47 17.60 8.77
N LYS A 18 -9.55 18.90 8.54
CA LYS A 18 -8.39 19.76 8.43
C LYS A 18 -7.52 19.70 9.69
N VAL A 19 -8.11 19.89 10.89
CA VAL A 19 -7.38 19.77 12.16
C VAL A 19 -6.77 18.38 12.34
N ARG A 20 -7.49 17.32 11.93
CA ARG A 20 -7.00 15.94 12.00
C ARG A 20 -5.78 15.75 11.09
N TYR A 21 -5.82 16.26 9.86
CA TYR A 21 -4.71 16.17 8.91
C TYR A 21 -3.54 17.09 9.27
N ASP A 22 -3.77 18.26 9.84
CA ASP A 22 -2.70 19.12 10.36
C ASP A 22 -1.92 18.40 11.48
N ARG A 23 -2.64 17.73 12.40
CA ARG A 23 -2.03 16.90 13.45
C ARG A 23 -1.28 15.72 12.87
N PHE A 24 -1.85 15.03 11.86
CA PHE A 24 -1.20 13.90 11.20
C PHE A 24 0.06 14.33 10.44
N ASN A 25 0.01 15.44 9.72
CA ASN A 25 1.18 15.97 9.02
C ASN A 25 2.30 16.31 10.01
N LYS A 26 1.96 16.92 11.15
CA LYS A 26 2.94 17.16 12.22
C LYS A 26 3.53 15.87 12.77
N LEU A 27 2.69 14.84 13.00
CA LEU A 27 3.18 13.51 13.42
C LEU A 27 4.15 12.92 12.39
N VAL A 28 3.82 13.01 11.09
CA VAL A 28 4.67 12.52 10.00
C VAL A 28 6.00 13.28 9.97
N ASP A 29 5.99 14.60 10.16
CA ASP A 29 7.21 15.41 10.17
C ASP A 29 8.10 15.13 11.39
N ASP A 30 7.52 14.92 12.56
CA ASP A 30 8.25 14.74 13.80
C ASP A 30 8.73 13.28 13.99
N LYS A 31 7.88 12.31 13.67
CA LYS A 31 8.10 10.90 14.00
C LYS A 31 8.48 10.02 12.80
N PHE A 32 8.08 10.38 11.57
CA PHE A 32 8.29 9.58 10.37
C PHE A 32 9.08 10.36 9.31
N THR A 33 10.21 10.95 9.74
CA THR A 33 11.19 11.53 8.81
C THR A 33 11.74 10.46 7.86
N ASP A 34 12.34 10.86 6.74
CA ASP A 34 12.89 9.90 5.78
C ASP A 34 13.93 8.98 6.46
N ASP A 35 14.84 9.54 7.28
CA ASP A 35 15.83 8.75 8.03
C ASP A 35 15.18 7.74 8.99
N LYS A 36 14.10 8.11 9.68
CA LYS A 36 13.39 7.20 10.58
C LYS A 36 12.62 6.13 9.84
N LEU A 37 12.06 6.44 8.67
CA LEU A 37 11.43 5.43 7.80
C LEU A 37 12.46 4.43 7.29
N LEU A 38 13.64 4.87 6.89
CA LEU A 38 14.73 3.99 6.47
C LEU A 38 15.17 3.07 7.62
N GLN A 39 15.34 3.62 8.82
CA GLN A 39 15.66 2.83 10.02
C GLN A 39 14.56 1.81 10.34
N LEU A 40 13.28 2.17 10.20
CA LEU A 40 12.17 1.24 10.39
C LEU A 40 12.19 0.10 9.37
N LEU A 41 12.49 0.39 8.08
CA LEU A 41 12.62 -0.64 7.06
C LEU A 41 13.77 -1.61 7.37
N ASP A 42 14.91 -1.11 7.86
CA ASP A 42 16.01 -1.95 8.34
C ASP A 42 15.59 -2.82 9.52
N ASN A 43 14.84 -2.27 10.46
CA ASN A 43 14.35 -2.99 11.62
C ASN A 43 13.32 -4.09 11.25
N PHE A 44 12.46 -3.85 10.25
CA PHE A 44 11.54 -4.88 9.74
C PHE A 44 12.31 -6.04 9.11
N ASP A 45 13.36 -5.78 8.32
CA ASP A 45 14.19 -6.83 7.71
C ASP A 45 14.94 -7.65 8.75
N ASN A 46 15.50 -6.99 9.76
CA ASN A 46 16.27 -7.63 10.81
C ASN A 46 15.43 -8.22 11.95
N ARG A 47 14.10 -8.00 11.92
CA ARG A 47 13.15 -8.44 12.97
C ARG A 47 13.57 -7.93 14.36
N THR A 48 14.00 -6.67 14.43
CA THR A 48 14.30 -6.00 15.70
C THR A 48 13.01 -5.41 16.29
N ASP A 49 12.06 -6.29 16.60
CA ASP A 49 10.67 -5.97 16.97
C ASP A 49 10.59 -4.98 18.16
N GLY A 50 11.50 -5.08 19.13
CA GLY A 50 11.56 -4.16 20.27
C GLY A 50 11.91 -2.71 19.86
N GLU A 51 12.81 -2.53 18.88
CA GLU A 51 13.16 -1.21 18.36
C GLU A 51 12.00 -0.60 17.54
N ILE A 52 11.31 -1.45 16.75
CA ILE A 52 10.12 -1.02 16.00
C ILE A 52 9.06 -0.48 16.95
N SER A 53 8.73 -1.24 18.01
CA SER A 53 7.74 -0.82 19.01
C SER A 53 8.16 0.48 19.69
N GLN A 54 9.42 0.62 20.08
CA GLN A 54 9.93 1.85 20.70
C GLN A 54 9.86 3.06 19.73
N MET A 55 10.12 2.84 18.45
CA MET A 55 10.08 3.90 17.45
C MET A 55 8.66 4.35 17.10
N VAL A 56 7.67 3.45 17.12
CA VAL A 56 6.31 3.73 16.68
C VAL A 56 5.33 3.70 17.85
N THR A 57 5.01 2.52 18.36
CA THR A 57 4.09 2.31 19.49
C THR A 57 4.24 0.88 20.01
N ASP A 58 4.01 0.67 21.28
CA ASP A 58 3.89 -0.64 21.92
C ASP A 58 2.43 -1.15 22.00
N ASN A 59 1.48 -0.37 21.47
CA ASN A 59 0.05 -0.69 21.49
C ASN A 59 -0.43 -1.52 20.29
N ALA A 60 0.45 -1.76 19.30
CA ALA A 60 0.14 -2.54 18.10
C ALA A 60 1.17 -3.65 17.89
N ASP A 61 0.76 -4.73 17.22
CA ASP A 61 1.70 -5.76 16.78
C ASP A 61 2.55 -5.26 15.59
N ILE A 62 3.67 -5.95 15.35
CA ILE A 62 4.64 -5.52 14.35
C ILE A 62 4.07 -5.54 12.92
N PRO A 63 3.26 -6.55 12.49
CA PRO A 63 2.59 -6.49 11.20
C PRO A 63 1.70 -5.25 11.03
N THR A 64 0.88 -4.92 12.03
CA THR A 64 0.04 -3.70 12.01
C THR A 64 0.88 -2.41 11.91
N ILE A 65 2.04 -2.37 12.58
CA ILE A 65 2.97 -1.24 12.44
C ILE A 65 3.54 -1.18 11.02
N PHE A 66 3.83 -2.32 10.38
CA PHE A 66 4.33 -2.35 9.01
C PHE A 66 3.28 -1.84 8.01
N GLU A 67 2.01 -2.26 8.13
CA GLU A 67 0.89 -1.71 7.35
C GLU A 67 0.80 -0.18 7.49
N TYR A 68 0.88 0.31 8.73
CA TYR A 68 0.83 1.76 9.00
C TYR A 68 2.00 2.52 8.39
N VAL A 69 3.22 2.00 8.51
CA VAL A 69 4.44 2.60 7.92
C VAL A 69 4.35 2.60 6.39
N LEU A 70 3.85 1.52 5.77
CA LEU A 70 3.59 1.47 4.33
C LEU A 70 2.61 2.59 3.90
N GLY A 71 1.53 2.78 4.65
CA GLY A 71 0.58 3.87 4.41
C GLY A 71 1.23 5.25 4.46
N ILE A 72 2.15 5.50 5.41
CA ILE A 72 2.90 6.76 5.52
C ILE A 72 3.86 6.95 4.34
N ILE A 73 4.62 5.92 3.96
CA ILE A 73 5.52 5.96 2.79
C ILE A 73 4.71 6.34 1.55
N TRP A 74 3.57 5.69 1.35
CA TRP A 74 2.70 5.96 0.21
C TRP A 74 2.07 7.36 0.23
N TYR A 75 1.68 7.83 1.42
CA TYR A 75 1.19 9.19 1.61
C TYR A 75 2.25 10.24 1.22
N LYS A 76 3.51 10.04 1.64
CA LYS A 76 4.63 10.91 1.24
C LYS A 76 4.89 10.85 -0.26
N ALA A 77 4.93 9.65 -0.87
CA ALA A 77 5.11 9.47 -2.31
C ALA A 77 3.99 10.12 -3.14
N SER A 78 2.77 10.17 -2.59
CA SER A 78 1.61 10.86 -3.18
C SER A 78 1.62 12.38 -3.01
N GLY A 79 2.71 12.95 -2.46
CA GLY A 79 2.82 14.37 -2.18
C GLY A 79 1.86 14.83 -1.08
N ARG A 80 1.57 13.95 -0.12
CA ARG A 80 0.61 14.12 0.99
C ARG A 80 -0.81 14.44 0.50
N ARG A 81 -1.18 13.90 -0.65
CA ARG A 81 -2.53 14.03 -1.20
C ARG A 81 -3.37 12.82 -0.85
N GLY A 82 -4.68 13.03 -0.77
CA GLY A 82 -5.64 11.98 -0.42
C GLY A 82 -5.88 11.85 1.09
N LYS A 83 -6.95 11.14 1.42
CA LYS A 83 -7.41 10.96 2.81
C LYS A 83 -6.85 9.65 3.40
N VAL A 84 -5.51 9.58 3.54
CA VAL A 84 -4.82 8.35 3.99
C VAL A 84 -5.39 7.79 5.29
N LEU A 85 -5.77 8.64 6.25
CA LEU A 85 -6.36 8.20 7.51
C LEU A 85 -7.72 7.52 7.36
N ASP A 86 -8.42 7.75 6.24
CA ASP A 86 -9.68 7.10 5.91
C ASP A 86 -9.45 5.84 5.05
N TYR A 87 -8.31 5.76 4.36
CA TYR A 87 -7.92 4.63 3.52
C TYR A 87 -7.31 3.47 4.32
N LEU A 88 -6.64 3.80 5.44
CA LEU A 88 -6.13 2.81 6.38
C LEU A 88 -7.28 2.03 7.00
N LYS A 89 -7.20 0.70 6.96
CA LYS A 89 -8.16 -0.17 7.64
C LYS A 89 -7.68 -0.51 9.06
N LEU A 90 -7.09 0.46 9.72
CA LEU A 90 -6.51 0.35 11.06
C LEU A 90 -7.32 1.15 12.07
N SER A 91 -7.40 0.62 13.30
CA SER A 91 -7.79 1.44 14.45
C SER A 91 -6.60 2.29 14.88
N LEU A 92 -6.83 3.58 15.08
CA LEU A 92 -5.80 4.53 15.53
C LEU A 92 -6.12 5.05 16.92
N ASP A 93 -5.09 5.31 17.72
CA ASP A 93 -5.22 5.97 19.03
C ASP A 93 -5.46 7.49 18.89
N ALA A 94 -5.58 8.17 20.03
CA ALA A 94 -5.75 9.63 20.08
C ALA A 94 -4.55 10.41 19.50
N ASN A 95 -3.38 9.78 19.39
CA ASN A 95 -2.18 10.35 18.79
C ASN A 95 -2.03 9.98 17.30
N LEU A 96 -3.04 9.33 16.72
CA LEU A 96 -3.07 8.85 15.34
C LEU A 96 -2.06 7.71 15.06
N LEU A 97 -1.61 7.00 16.11
CA LEU A 97 -0.77 5.81 15.99
C LEU A 97 -1.61 4.53 15.92
N PRO A 98 -1.13 3.44 15.29
CA PRO A 98 -1.90 2.22 15.11
C PRO A 98 -2.11 1.48 16.42
N ILE A 99 -3.29 0.81 16.56
CA ILE A 99 -3.63 -0.07 17.67
C ILE A 99 -3.88 -1.49 17.16
N THR A 100 -4.83 -1.66 16.23
CA THR A 100 -5.18 -2.95 15.66
C THR A 100 -5.56 -2.80 14.19
N HIS A 101 -5.34 -3.86 13.42
CA HIS A 101 -5.88 -3.93 12.05
C HIS A 101 -7.40 -4.18 12.06
N ALA A 102 -8.07 -3.82 10.98
CA ALA A 102 -9.50 -4.08 10.81
C ALA A 102 -9.77 -5.58 10.60
N ALA A 103 -11.04 -5.97 10.82
CA ALA A 103 -11.50 -7.33 10.51
C ALA A 103 -11.24 -7.65 9.03
N GLY A 104 -10.68 -8.85 8.76
CA GLY A 104 -10.26 -9.26 7.42
C GLY A 104 -11.38 -9.31 6.38
N GLY A 105 -10.99 -9.32 5.11
CA GLY A 105 -11.87 -9.44 3.94
C GLY A 105 -11.67 -8.35 2.88
N GLU A 106 -10.97 -7.28 3.21
CA GLU A 106 -10.53 -6.22 2.28
C GLU A 106 -9.01 -6.05 2.38
N ALA A 107 -8.42 -5.33 1.44
CA ALA A 107 -7.01 -4.95 1.49
C ALA A 107 -6.70 -4.06 2.70
N ASP A 108 -5.45 -4.10 3.19
CA ASP A 108 -5.01 -3.33 4.36
C ASP A 108 -5.20 -1.83 4.16
N ILE A 109 -4.98 -1.34 2.94
CA ILE A 109 -5.17 0.06 2.56
C ILE A 109 -5.81 0.12 1.18
N VAL A 110 -6.87 0.93 1.03
CA VAL A 110 -7.47 1.23 -0.27
C VAL A 110 -7.30 2.72 -0.56
N TYR A 111 -6.23 3.05 -1.27
CA TYR A 111 -5.88 4.42 -1.59
C TYR A 111 -6.58 4.90 -2.86
N GLU A 112 -7.34 5.99 -2.77
CA GLU A 112 -8.13 6.50 -3.87
C GLU A 112 -7.42 7.64 -4.61
N TYR A 113 -7.21 7.46 -5.91
CA TYR A 113 -6.60 8.46 -6.78
C TYR A 113 -7.62 9.04 -7.77
N LYS A 114 -7.79 10.34 -7.72
CA LYS A 114 -8.55 11.08 -8.74
C LYS A 114 -7.73 11.23 -10.02
N GLN A 115 -8.41 11.31 -11.15
CA GLN A 115 -7.77 11.52 -12.45
C GLN A 115 -6.87 12.75 -12.45
N THR A 116 -5.70 12.61 -13.05
CA THR A 116 -4.72 13.68 -13.31
C THR A 116 -4.24 13.60 -14.75
N MET A 117 -3.26 14.44 -15.14
CA MET A 117 -2.59 14.29 -16.44
C MET A 117 -1.68 13.05 -16.50
N ASP A 118 -1.26 12.51 -15.35
CA ASP A 118 -0.30 11.40 -15.26
C ASP A 118 -0.96 10.02 -15.15
N TYR A 119 -2.19 9.97 -14.64
CA TYR A 119 -2.91 8.71 -14.42
C TYR A 119 -4.43 8.92 -14.40
N PRO A 120 -5.22 7.91 -14.81
CA PRO A 120 -6.68 7.93 -14.71
C PRO A 120 -7.13 7.81 -13.25
N GLU A 121 -8.42 8.03 -13.00
CA GLU A 121 -9.02 7.71 -11.70
C GLU A 121 -8.96 6.20 -11.44
N HIS A 122 -8.47 5.82 -10.26
CA HIS A 122 -8.34 4.41 -9.85
C HIS A 122 -8.15 4.27 -8.35
N SER A 123 -8.36 3.06 -7.87
CA SER A 123 -7.98 2.66 -6.52
C SER A 123 -6.68 1.85 -6.56
N LEU A 124 -5.78 2.13 -5.63
CA LEU A 124 -4.61 1.33 -5.34
C LEU A 124 -4.86 0.56 -4.05
N LEU A 125 -4.84 -0.76 -4.14
CA LEU A 125 -4.85 -1.64 -2.98
C LEU A 125 -3.40 -1.83 -2.52
N LEU A 126 -3.11 -1.56 -1.25
CA LEU A 126 -1.84 -1.89 -0.65
C LEU A 126 -2.06 -3.05 0.31
N GLU A 127 -1.24 -4.07 0.17
CA GLU A 127 -1.20 -5.26 1.02
C GLU A 127 0.19 -5.36 1.61
N ALA A 128 0.28 -5.59 2.90
CA ALA A 128 1.54 -5.61 3.63
C ALA A 128 1.69 -6.89 4.46
N THR A 129 2.80 -7.58 4.35
CA THR A 129 3.07 -8.76 5.18
C THR A 129 4.53 -8.86 5.60
N LEU A 130 4.75 -9.37 6.80
CA LEU A 130 6.05 -9.79 7.30
C LEU A 130 6.16 -11.33 7.36
N ALA A 131 5.22 -12.05 6.72
CA ALA A 131 5.27 -13.50 6.62
C ALA A 131 6.50 -13.95 5.80
N ASP A 132 7.20 -14.95 6.32
CA ASP A 132 8.39 -15.52 5.69
C ASP A 132 8.06 -16.67 4.72
N SER A 133 9.01 -16.99 3.89
CA SER A 133 9.13 -18.11 2.93
C SER A 133 7.87 -18.98 2.70
N THR A 134 7.70 -20.05 3.48
CA THR A 134 6.61 -21.03 3.29
C THR A 134 5.24 -20.45 3.68
N ASN A 135 5.20 -19.61 4.70
CA ASN A 135 3.97 -19.00 5.19
C ASN A 135 3.44 -17.97 4.18
N GLN A 136 4.31 -17.15 3.60
CA GLN A 136 3.93 -16.16 2.59
C GLN A 136 3.18 -16.81 1.40
N ARG A 137 3.68 -17.94 0.88
CA ARG A 137 3.00 -18.65 -0.20
C ARG A 137 1.59 -19.12 0.16
N ARG A 138 1.41 -19.61 1.39
CA ARG A 138 0.12 -20.16 1.84
C ARG A 138 -0.88 -19.08 2.23
N MET A 139 -0.39 -17.96 2.75
CA MET A 139 -1.22 -16.94 3.37
C MET A 139 -1.55 -15.77 2.44
N GLU A 140 -0.72 -15.48 1.42
CA GLU A 140 -0.82 -14.22 0.67
C GLU A 140 -1.27 -14.37 -0.79
N MET A 141 -0.94 -15.48 -1.46
CA MET A 141 -1.22 -15.61 -2.90
C MET A 141 -2.72 -15.53 -3.22
N GLU A 142 -3.56 -16.22 -2.45
CA GLU A 142 -5.01 -16.20 -2.65
C GLU A 142 -5.65 -14.92 -2.09
N PRO A 143 -5.41 -14.50 -0.84
CA PRO A 143 -6.03 -13.31 -0.27
C PRO A 143 -5.79 -12.05 -1.10
N VAL A 144 -4.56 -11.76 -1.48
CA VAL A 144 -4.20 -10.58 -2.30
C VAL A 144 -4.95 -10.59 -3.64
N SER A 145 -4.97 -11.76 -4.31
CA SER A 145 -5.69 -11.91 -5.58
C SER A 145 -7.19 -11.76 -5.42
N ARG A 146 -7.75 -12.28 -4.32
CA ARG A 146 -9.17 -12.18 -3.98
C ARG A 146 -9.59 -10.75 -3.64
N HIS A 147 -8.79 -10.02 -2.86
CA HIS A 147 -9.09 -8.64 -2.51
C HIS A 147 -9.14 -7.76 -3.77
N LEU A 148 -8.14 -7.87 -4.66
CA LEU A 148 -8.15 -7.13 -5.92
C LEU A 148 -9.29 -7.57 -6.84
N GLY A 149 -9.52 -8.88 -7.01
CA GLY A 149 -10.58 -9.42 -7.84
C GLY A 149 -11.96 -8.93 -7.39
N ASN A 150 -12.27 -9.04 -6.10
CA ASN A 150 -13.53 -8.55 -5.52
C ASN A 150 -13.68 -7.03 -5.69
N HIS A 151 -12.59 -6.27 -5.50
CA HIS A 151 -12.62 -4.83 -5.70
C HIS A 151 -12.95 -4.47 -7.16
N LEU A 152 -12.31 -5.12 -8.12
CA LEU A 152 -12.57 -4.91 -9.55
C LEU A 152 -14.00 -5.32 -9.95
N LEU A 153 -14.50 -6.45 -9.45
CA LEU A 153 -15.88 -6.88 -9.66
C LEU A 153 -16.90 -5.87 -9.11
N ARG A 154 -16.62 -5.30 -7.93
CA ARG A 154 -17.50 -4.32 -7.28
C ARG A 154 -17.51 -2.98 -7.98
N THR A 155 -16.34 -2.46 -8.33
CA THR A 155 -16.17 -1.09 -8.85
C THR A 155 -16.25 -0.98 -10.37
N GLY A 156 -15.93 -2.05 -11.10
CA GLY A 156 -15.78 -2.06 -12.55
C GLY A 156 -14.58 -1.25 -13.06
N ASN A 157 -13.77 -0.66 -12.16
CA ASN A 157 -12.66 0.20 -12.55
C ASN A 157 -11.38 -0.62 -12.82
N LYS A 158 -11.16 -0.96 -14.08
CA LYS A 158 -10.02 -1.77 -14.55
C LYS A 158 -8.65 -1.07 -14.41
N ASN A 159 -8.62 0.22 -14.09
CA ASN A 159 -7.37 0.93 -13.83
C ASN A 159 -6.84 0.64 -12.41
N SER A 160 -7.71 0.14 -11.51
CA SER A 160 -7.33 -0.20 -10.16
C SER A 160 -6.38 -1.40 -10.13
N TYR A 161 -5.47 -1.41 -9.17
CA TYR A 161 -4.44 -2.44 -9.06
C TYR A 161 -3.97 -2.61 -7.62
N CYS A 162 -3.13 -3.62 -7.39
CA CYS A 162 -2.58 -3.92 -6.07
C CYS A 162 -1.05 -3.76 -6.08
N VAL A 163 -0.52 -3.25 -4.97
CA VAL A 163 0.90 -3.36 -4.59
C VAL A 163 0.97 -4.22 -3.34
N PHE A 164 1.74 -5.28 -3.41
CA PHE A 164 2.04 -6.17 -2.31
C PHE A 164 3.43 -5.89 -1.77
N ALA A 165 3.54 -5.45 -0.53
CA ALA A 165 4.80 -5.07 0.11
C ALA A 165 5.19 -6.05 1.21
N THR A 166 6.47 -6.45 1.25
CA THR A 166 6.97 -7.44 2.21
C THR A 166 8.47 -7.27 2.49
N SER A 167 8.94 -7.79 3.63
CA SER A 167 10.38 -7.89 3.91
C SER A 167 11.07 -9.05 3.18
N PHE A 168 10.31 -10.05 2.72
CA PHE A 168 10.84 -11.21 1.99
C PHE A 168 9.93 -11.55 0.82
N LEU A 169 10.48 -11.66 -0.38
CA LEU A 169 9.73 -11.96 -1.61
C LEU A 169 10.05 -13.37 -2.12
N HIS A 170 9.10 -14.28 -1.96
CA HIS A 170 9.25 -15.65 -2.45
C HIS A 170 9.04 -15.71 -3.97
N ILE A 171 9.94 -16.37 -4.71
CA ILE A 171 9.91 -16.48 -6.18
C ILE A 171 8.57 -17.00 -6.74
N ASN A 172 7.92 -17.95 -6.06
CA ASN A 172 6.63 -18.48 -6.51
C ASN A 172 5.46 -17.53 -6.21
N VAL A 173 5.59 -16.59 -5.27
CA VAL A 173 4.63 -15.50 -5.06
C VAL A 173 4.73 -14.49 -6.19
N ILE A 174 5.95 -14.13 -6.58
CA ILE A 174 6.19 -13.29 -7.78
C ILE A 174 5.56 -13.95 -9.01
N GLY A 175 5.78 -15.26 -9.19
CA GLY A 175 5.24 -16.03 -10.33
C GLY A 175 3.72 -16.07 -10.32
N ASP A 176 3.08 -16.31 -9.18
CA ASP A 176 1.62 -16.30 -9.06
C ASP A 176 1.06 -14.92 -9.42
N PHE A 177 1.59 -13.84 -8.84
CA PHE A 177 1.12 -12.49 -9.12
C PHE A 177 1.30 -12.11 -10.59
N ARG A 178 2.43 -12.50 -11.20
CA ARG A 178 2.65 -12.31 -12.63
C ARG A 178 1.61 -13.04 -13.48
N MET A 179 1.26 -14.29 -13.12
CA MET A 179 0.28 -15.09 -13.83
C MET A 179 -1.16 -14.59 -13.68
N ARG A 180 -1.49 -13.81 -12.65
CA ARG A 180 -2.84 -13.24 -12.46
C ARG A 180 -3.28 -12.33 -13.61
N LYS A 181 -2.34 -11.80 -14.36
CA LYS A 181 -2.64 -11.13 -15.64
C LYS A 181 -3.38 -12.04 -16.65
N MET A 182 -3.10 -13.33 -16.64
CA MET A 182 -3.60 -14.32 -17.62
C MET A 182 -4.80 -15.12 -17.08
N ILE A 183 -5.10 -15.04 -15.80
CA ILE A 183 -6.11 -15.86 -15.14
C ILE A 183 -7.35 -14.99 -14.85
N MET A 184 -8.52 -15.50 -15.20
CA MET A 184 -9.79 -14.86 -14.84
C MET A 184 -10.06 -15.04 -13.35
N TYR A 185 -10.53 -13.99 -12.71
CA TYR A 185 -11.11 -14.03 -11.37
C TYR A 185 -12.63 -13.96 -11.51
N CYS A 186 -13.32 -15.05 -11.16
CA CYS A 186 -14.77 -15.16 -11.29
C CYS A 186 -15.46 -14.85 -9.95
N ASP A 187 -16.65 -14.28 -10.01
CA ASP A 187 -17.52 -14.16 -8.85
C ASP A 187 -17.99 -15.58 -8.44
N PRO A 188 -17.76 -16.00 -7.17
CA PRO A 188 -18.18 -17.34 -6.72
C PRO A 188 -19.69 -17.58 -6.77
N GLN A 189 -20.51 -16.53 -6.79
CA GLN A 189 -21.96 -16.62 -6.85
C GLN A 189 -22.53 -16.50 -8.27
N ASP A 190 -21.74 -15.94 -9.20
CA ASP A 190 -22.10 -15.75 -10.60
C ASP A 190 -20.86 -15.97 -11.48
N PRO A 191 -20.58 -17.20 -11.92
CA PRO A 191 -19.38 -17.53 -12.71
C PRO A 191 -19.28 -16.81 -14.05
N ASP A 192 -20.38 -16.31 -14.60
CA ASP A 192 -20.38 -15.52 -15.83
C ASP A 192 -19.91 -14.07 -15.59
N ARG A 193 -19.87 -13.66 -14.34
CA ARG A 193 -19.32 -12.37 -13.90
C ARG A 193 -17.87 -12.56 -13.50
N TYR A 194 -16.96 -12.01 -14.28
CA TYR A 194 -15.51 -12.14 -14.03
C TYR A 194 -14.74 -10.88 -14.39
N VAL A 195 -13.53 -10.80 -13.86
CA VAL A 195 -12.50 -9.83 -14.25
C VAL A 195 -11.23 -10.58 -14.66
N SER A 196 -10.45 -9.97 -15.53
CA SER A 196 -9.17 -10.50 -16.03
C SER A 196 -8.12 -9.39 -15.98
N ASP A 197 -6.88 -9.74 -16.27
CA ASP A 197 -5.78 -8.79 -16.35
C ASP A 197 -5.50 -8.12 -15.00
N LEU A 198 -5.52 -8.91 -13.92
CA LEU A 198 -5.24 -8.41 -12.57
C LEU A 198 -3.79 -7.94 -12.48
N LYS A 199 -3.60 -6.68 -12.11
CA LYS A 199 -2.30 -6.06 -11.94
C LYS A 199 -1.89 -6.07 -10.47
N ILE A 200 -0.92 -6.93 -10.11
CA ILE A 200 -0.37 -7.04 -8.77
C ILE A 200 1.14 -6.84 -8.84
N MET A 201 1.65 -5.81 -8.17
CA MET A 201 3.07 -5.43 -8.17
C MET A 201 3.70 -5.81 -6.83
N PRO A 202 4.52 -6.87 -6.78
CA PRO A 202 5.25 -7.22 -5.57
C PRO A 202 6.45 -6.28 -5.36
N LEU A 203 6.60 -5.76 -4.15
CA LEU A 203 7.74 -4.94 -3.72
C LEU A 203 8.35 -5.53 -2.46
N CYS A 204 9.68 -5.46 -2.35
CA CYS A 204 10.37 -5.72 -1.11
C CYS A 204 10.74 -4.43 -0.37
N THR A 205 11.25 -4.55 0.84
CA THR A 205 11.71 -3.40 1.65
C THR A 205 12.79 -2.57 0.95
N ASN A 206 13.66 -3.18 0.12
CA ASN A 206 14.64 -2.43 -0.67
C ASN A 206 13.98 -1.49 -1.69
N ASP A 207 12.90 -1.95 -2.33
CA ASP A 207 12.12 -1.07 -3.22
C ASP A 207 11.49 0.10 -2.45
N LEU A 208 10.97 -0.16 -1.22
CA LEU A 208 10.43 0.88 -0.35
C LEU A 208 11.53 1.87 0.10
N ARG A 209 12.74 1.38 0.40
CA ARG A 209 13.90 2.26 0.68
C ARG A 209 14.17 3.20 -0.48
N CYS A 210 14.26 2.68 -1.70
CA CYS A 210 14.48 3.51 -2.89
C CYS A 210 13.38 4.58 -3.06
N ILE A 211 12.12 4.24 -2.78
CA ILE A 211 11.01 5.22 -2.80
C ILE A 211 11.28 6.37 -1.82
N VAL A 212 11.70 6.05 -0.59
CA VAL A 212 11.96 7.04 0.47
C VAL A 212 13.21 7.86 0.17
N GLU A 213 14.35 7.20 -0.10
CA GLU A 213 15.66 7.84 -0.31
C GLU A 213 15.64 8.81 -1.49
N HIS A 214 15.06 8.38 -2.61
CA HIS A 214 15.02 9.17 -3.83
C HIS A 214 13.75 10.01 -3.98
N LYS A 215 12.87 10.00 -2.96
CA LYS A 215 11.60 10.76 -2.93
C LYS A 215 10.78 10.55 -4.20
N ILE A 216 10.66 9.27 -4.61
CA ILE A 216 10.00 8.91 -5.87
C ILE A 216 8.51 9.24 -5.76
N SER A 217 8.02 10.07 -6.68
CA SER A 217 6.61 10.46 -6.68
C SER A 217 5.71 9.34 -7.17
N TYR A 218 4.46 9.34 -6.70
CA TYR A 218 3.46 8.35 -7.12
C TYR A 218 3.26 8.33 -8.65
N SER A 219 3.30 9.46 -9.34
CA SER A 219 3.16 9.49 -10.79
C SER A 219 4.27 8.73 -11.52
N LYS A 220 5.51 8.76 -11.00
CA LYS A 220 6.61 7.94 -11.51
C LYS A 220 6.37 6.45 -11.24
N LEU A 221 5.94 6.10 -10.01
CA LEU A 221 5.62 4.72 -9.62
C LEU A 221 4.49 4.15 -10.48
N TYR A 222 3.41 4.90 -10.68
CA TYR A 222 2.29 4.47 -11.52
C TYR A 222 2.74 4.12 -12.95
N LYS A 223 3.52 5.01 -13.58
CA LYS A 223 4.05 4.79 -14.93
C LYS A 223 4.98 3.56 -14.99
N HIS A 224 5.79 3.37 -13.95
CA HIS A 224 6.66 2.20 -13.84
C HIS A 224 5.86 0.90 -13.73
N PHE A 225 4.88 0.84 -12.84
CA PHE A 225 4.03 -0.33 -12.65
C PHE A 225 3.18 -0.66 -13.90
N CYS A 226 2.72 0.34 -14.63
CA CYS A 226 2.08 0.10 -15.92
C CYS A 226 3.03 -0.56 -16.92
N LYS A 227 4.27 -0.07 -17.04
CA LYS A 227 5.28 -0.70 -17.90
C LYS A 227 5.60 -2.13 -17.47
N ALA A 228 5.74 -2.37 -16.17
CA ALA A 228 5.98 -3.70 -15.62
C ALA A 228 4.84 -4.67 -15.94
N HIS A 229 3.58 -4.20 -15.83
CA HIS A 229 2.42 -5.00 -16.18
C HIS A 229 2.37 -5.34 -17.68
N ASP A 230 2.68 -4.38 -18.55
CA ASP A 230 2.64 -4.54 -20.00
C ASP A 230 3.81 -5.37 -20.57
N ALA A 231 4.88 -5.55 -19.79
CA ALA A 231 6.05 -6.34 -20.20
C ALA A 231 5.64 -7.76 -20.61
N GLN A 232 6.37 -8.34 -21.56
CA GLN A 232 6.11 -9.70 -22.07
C GLN A 232 6.91 -10.78 -21.33
N GLU A 233 7.84 -10.41 -20.44
CA GLU A 233 8.63 -11.36 -19.66
C GLU A 233 7.73 -12.15 -18.69
N MET A 234 7.84 -13.47 -18.75
CA MET A 234 7.04 -14.41 -17.95
C MET A 234 7.87 -15.15 -16.90
N HIS A 235 9.21 -15.11 -16.99
CA HIS A 235 10.06 -15.70 -15.96
C HIS A 235 9.98 -14.83 -14.70
N PRO A 236 9.53 -15.35 -13.55
CA PRO A 236 9.21 -14.53 -12.37
C PRO A 236 10.36 -13.62 -11.92
N GLN A 237 11.56 -14.19 -11.77
CA GLN A 237 12.72 -13.42 -11.30
C GLN A 237 13.10 -12.32 -12.29
N LYS A 238 13.18 -12.65 -13.60
CA LYS A 238 13.51 -11.66 -14.63
C LYS A 238 12.47 -10.54 -14.71
N TRP A 239 11.18 -10.91 -14.64
CA TRP A 239 10.13 -9.91 -14.61
C TRP A 239 10.26 -8.97 -13.43
N TYR A 240 10.53 -9.52 -12.24
CA TYR A 240 10.74 -8.71 -11.04
C TYR A 240 11.98 -7.82 -11.21
N ASP A 241 13.13 -8.40 -11.52
CA ASP A 241 14.41 -7.67 -11.55
C ASP A 241 14.46 -6.59 -12.65
N ASP A 242 13.90 -6.88 -13.83
CA ASP A 242 14.03 -6.00 -15.00
C ASP A 242 12.90 -4.98 -15.12
N TYR A 243 11.73 -5.24 -14.50
CA TYR A 243 10.54 -4.41 -14.74
C TYR A 243 9.84 -3.93 -13.48
N VAL A 244 9.83 -4.68 -12.39
CA VAL A 244 9.08 -4.33 -11.16
C VAL A 244 9.95 -3.65 -10.14
N SER A 245 11.13 -4.21 -9.86
CA SER A 245 12.04 -3.71 -8.82
C SER A 245 12.39 -2.24 -9.06
N ILE A 246 12.19 -1.45 -8.02
CA ILE A 246 12.53 -0.02 -8.02
C ILE A 246 14.03 0.15 -7.79
N GLU A 247 14.62 -0.72 -6.95
CA GLU A 247 16.06 -0.75 -6.69
C GLU A 247 16.87 -0.90 -7.98
N ASN A 248 16.42 -1.76 -8.90
CA ASN A 248 17.09 -2.02 -10.18
C ASN A 248 16.67 -1.03 -11.28
N SER A 249 15.77 -0.11 -11.01
CA SER A 249 15.20 0.81 -12.00
C SER A 249 15.99 2.12 -12.09
N ASN A 250 15.78 2.87 -13.19
CA ASN A 250 16.31 4.23 -13.38
C ASN A 250 15.23 5.30 -13.03
N LEU A 251 14.44 5.09 -11.96
CA LEU A 251 13.36 6.01 -11.58
C LEU A 251 13.85 7.27 -10.83
N TYR A 252 15.05 7.29 -10.35
CA TYR A 252 15.67 8.38 -9.58
C TYR A 252 16.66 9.21 -10.36
#